data_50cd7efb271da3ad3100767902f6749e
#
_entry.id   50cd7efb271da3ad3100767902f6749e
#
_cell.length_a   1.000
_cell.length_b   1.000
_cell.length_c   1.000
_cell.angle_alpha   90.00
_cell.angle_beta   90.00
_cell.angle_gamma   90.00
#
_symmetry.space_group_name_H-M   'P 1'
#
loop_
_entity.id
_entity.type
_entity.pdbx_description
1 polymer ?
#
loop_
_entity_poly.entity_id
_entity_poly.type
_entity_poly.pdbx_seq_one_letter_code
_entity_poly.pdbx_strand_id
1 'polypeptide(L)'
;MIGIGPFSIQVVTVFIALVLAWALARFVAQRLPDASPKAAGGMVFDGLLWGLLAARLSFIAQWWEEYAAAPRSMIAIGDGGFTWWVGALVALAFVWWRTRARRALRPAVLAGIAGGVLAWLAAGGMFAMLHHSGPPLPELRLETLDARPVDLGSYRGRPVVLNLWATWCPPCRREMPAFEQAQAAFPKVAFVMVNQGESVQQARAFLAREGLTLSDVLLDPSSRTMQEMGTRGLPTTLFFDTQGQLVASHVGELTSASLKDAIGRHFGRSLQSGTER
;
A
#
# COMPACT_ATOMS: atom_id res chain seq x y z
N MET A 1 -7.00 12.43 2.34
CA MET A 1 -7.36 11.00 2.57
C MET A 1 -8.37 10.93 3.70
N ILE A 2 -9.54 10.34 3.47
CA ILE A 2 -10.57 10.16 4.49
C ILE A 2 -10.24 8.85 5.23
N GLY A 3 -9.89 8.93 6.51
CA GLY A 3 -9.67 7.78 7.37
C GLY A 3 -10.60 7.85 8.57
N ILE A 4 -11.10 6.72 9.04
CA ILE A 4 -11.85 6.62 10.30
C ILE A 4 -10.83 6.25 11.39
N GLY A 5 -10.36 7.26 12.13
CA GLY A 5 -9.31 7.05 13.12
C GLY A 5 -7.95 6.67 12.46
N PRO A 6 -7.20 5.70 13.02
CA PRO A 6 -5.89 5.28 12.52
C PRO A 6 -5.95 4.40 11.25
N PHE A 7 -7.16 3.98 10.84
CA PHE A 7 -7.32 3.05 9.72
C PHE A 7 -7.66 3.77 8.41
N SER A 8 -7.03 3.34 7.31
CA SER A 8 -7.43 3.79 5.98
C SER A 8 -8.84 3.27 5.66
N ILE A 9 -9.62 4.05 4.91
CA ILE A 9 -10.97 3.65 4.51
C ILE A 9 -10.98 2.31 3.75
N GLN A 10 -9.89 2.00 3.03
CA GLN A 10 -9.72 0.73 2.33
C GLN A 10 -9.67 -0.47 3.30
N VAL A 11 -8.97 -0.36 4.42
CA VAL A 11 -8.94 -1.41 5.46
C VAL A 11 -10.32 -1.62 6.04
N VAL A 12 -11.03 -0.53 6.33
CA VAL A 12 -12.39 -0.58 6.86
C VAL A 12 -13.36 -1.25 5.88
N THR A 13 -13.30 -0.90 4.58
CA THR A 13 -14.17 -1.51 3.55
C THR A 13 -13.88 -3.00 3.35
N VAL A 14 -12.62 -3.42 3.38
CA VAL A 14 -12.25 -4.85 3.32
C VAL A 14 -12.80 -5.58 4.54
N PHE A 15 -12.68 -5.00 5.74
CA PHE A 15 -13.18 -5.62 6.96
C PHE A 15 -14.71 -5.78 6.93
N ILE A 16 -15.43 -4.75 6.49
CA ILE A 16 -16.90 -4.80 6.31
C ILE A 16 -17.28 -5.88 5.29
N ALA A 17 -16.58 -5.95 4.15
CA ALA A 17 -16.84 -6.96 3.13
C ALA A 17 -16.62 -8.39 3.66
N LEU A 18 -15.61 -8.60 4.51
CA LEU A 18 -15.36 -9.89 5.17
C LEU A 18 -16.46 -10.27 6.15
N VAL A 19 -16.91 -9.32 6.97
CA VAL A 19 -18.02 -9.56 7.90
C VAL A 19 -19.30 -9.89 7.14
N LEU A 20 -19.59 -9.18 6.06
CA LEU A 20 -20.73 -9.46 5.19
C LEU A 20 -20.62 -10.82 4.51
N ALA A 21 -19.43 -11.19 4.00
CA ALA A 21 -19.21 -12.52 3.42
C ALA A 21 -19.47 -13.63 4.44
N TRP A 22 -18.96 -13.49 5.64
CA TRP A 22 -19.17 -14.43 6.73
C TRP A 22 -20.64 -14.53 7.16
N ALA A 23 -21.30 -13.38 7.35
CA ALA A 23 -22.70 -13.33 7.78
C ALA A 23 -23.63 -13.94 6.74
N LEU A 24 -23.41 -13.61 5.45
CA LEU A 24 -24.19 -14.15 4.34
C LEU A 24 -23.98 -15.66 4.16
N ALA A 25 -22.74 -16.14 4.27
CA ALA A 25 -22.47 -17.58 4.23
C ALA A 25 -23.22 -18.33 5.35
N ARG A 26 -23.23 -17.79 6.57
CA ARG A 26 -23.98 -18.37 7.70
C ARG A 26 -25.49 -18.33 7.48
N PHE A 27 -26.00 -17.18 7.04
CA PHE A 27 -27.43 -16.99 6.78
C PHE A 27 -27.95 -17.96 5.69
N VAL A 28 -27.25 -18.08 4.56
CA VAL A 28 -27.65 -19.01 3.50
C VAL A 28 -27.56 -20.45 3.98
N ALA A 29 -26.52 -20.82 4.75
CA ALA A 29 -26.40 -22.16 5.32
C ALA A 29 -27.56 -22.52 6.28
N GLN A 30 -28.13 -21.54 7.00
CA GLN A 30 -29.31 -21.77 7.86
C GLN A 30 -30.57 -22.13 7.08
N ARG A 31 -30.64 -21.76 5.79
CA ARG A 31 -31.78 -22.02 4.89
C ARG A 31 -31.63 -23.30 4.09
N LEU A 32 -30.46 -23.95 4.13
CA LEU A 32 -30.19 -25.15 3.35
C LEU A 32 -30.22 -26.39 4.25
N PRO A 33 -30.91 -27.47 3.83
CA PRO A 33 -30.86 -28.74 4.52
C PRO A 33 -29.40 -29.25 4.53
N ASP A 34 -29.00 -29.89 5.62
CA ASP A 34 -27.67 -30.52 5.81
C ASP A 34 -26.47 -29.56 5.76
N ALA A 35 -26.67 -28.23 5.75
CA ALA A 35 -25.61 -27.25 5.78
C ALA A 35 -25.41 -26.69 7.20
N SER A 36 -24.21 -26.88 7.77
CA SER A 36 -23.87 -26.30 9.07
C SER A 36 -23.45 -24.83 8.93
N PRO A 37 -24.16 -23.86 9.56
CA PRO A 37 -23.79 -22.45 9.52
C PRO A 37 -22.39 -22.15 10.09
N LYS A 38 -21.97 -22.90 11.13
CA LYS A 38 -20.62 -22.81 11.70
C LYS A 38 -19.57 -23.22 10.68
N ALA A 39 -19.79 -24.32 9.97
CA ALA A 39 -18.84 -24.82 8.97
C ALA A 39 -18.77 -23.87 7.76
N ALA A 40 -19.88 -23.29 7.31
CA ALA A 40 -19.90 -22.32 6.21
C ALA A 40 -19.11 -21.05 6.56
N GLY A 41 -19.34 -20.46 7.73
CA GLY A 41 -18.59 -19.29 8.20
C GLY A 41 -17.12 -19.58 8.41
N GLY A 42 -16.76 -20.75 8.98
CA GLY A 42 -15.36 -21.16 9.16
C GLY A 42 -14.62 -21.30 7.83
N MET A 43 -15.25 -21.87 6.79
CA MET A 43 -14.63 -21.99 5.47
C MET A 43 -14.29 -20.65 4.81
N VAL A 44 -15.08 -19.59 5.06
CA VAL A 44 -14.77 -18.25 4.55
C VAL A 44 -13.45 -17.74 5.17
N PHE A 45 -13.26 -17.93 6.48
CA PHE A 45 -12.02 -17.54 7.16
C PHE A 45 -10.84 -18.41 6.76
N ASP A 46 -11.02 -19.73 6.67
CA ASP A 46 -9.95 -20.65 6.26
C ASP A 46 -9.50 -20.34 4.82
N GLY A 47 -10.44 -20.09 3.90
CA GLY A 47 -10.15 -19.71 2.53
C GLY A 47 -9.38 -18.39 2.45
N LEU A 48 -9.79 -17.39 3.24
CA LEU A 48 -9.09 -16.12 3.33
C LEU A 48 -7.65 -16.30 3.84
N LEU A 49 -7.48 -17.06 4.92
CA LEU A 49 -6.16 -17.31 5.51
C LEU A 49 -5.20 -17.95 4.51
N TRP A 50 -5.62 -19.03 3.87
CA TRP A 50 -4.81 -19.71 2.85
C TRP A 50 -4.56 -18.83 1.63
N GLY A 51 -5.55 -18.03 1.22
CA GLY A 51 -5.42 -17.05 0.15
C GLY A 51 -4.37 -15.98 0.48
N LEU A 52 -4.43 -15.38 1.68
CA LEU A 52 -3.47 -14.38 2.11
C LEU A 52 -2.05 -14.93 2.21
N LEU A 53 -1.91 -16.13 2.78
CA LEU A 53 -0.60 -16.80 2.86
C LEU A 53 -0.02 -17.05 1.46
N ALA A 54 -0.82 -17.58 0.55
CA ALA A 54 -0.38 -17.83 -0.83
C ALA A 54 -0.04 -16.53 -1.58
N ALA A 55 -0.83 -15.47 -1.40
CA ALA A 55 -0.57 -14.16 -1.99
C ALA A 55 0.77 -13.59 -1.49
N ARG A 56 1.05 -13.70 -0.18
CA ARG A 56 2.31 -13.23 0.41
C ARG A 56 3.50 -14.05 -0.05
N LEU A 57 3.41 -15.37 0.02
CA LEU A 57 4.49 -16.26 -0.42
C LEU A 57 4.80 -16.10 -1.90
N SER A 58 3.78 -15.93 -2.74
CA SER A 58 3.96 -15.65 -4.17
C SER A 58 4.66 -14.32 -4.41
N PHE A 59 4.31 -13.27 -3.66
CA PHE A 59 4.98 -11.98 -3.76
C PHE A 59 6.46 -12.08 -3.34
N ILE A 60 6.74 -12.73 -2.21
CA ILE A 60 8.12 -12.98 -1.76
C ILE A 60 8.91 -13.75 -2.82
N ALA A 61 8.31 -14.77 -3.44
CA ALA A 61 8.96 -15.56 -4.48
C ALA A 61 9.25 -14.73 -5.76
N GLN A 62 8.36 -13.80 -6.13
CA GLN A 62 8.57 -12.90 -7.28
C GLN A 62 9.70 -11.90 -7.04
N TRP A 63 9.87 -11.45 -5.78
CA TRP A 63 10.86 -10.46 -5.37
C TRP A 63 11.93 -11.10 -4.49
N TRP A 64 12.31 -12.35 -4.81
CA TRP A 64 13.21 -13.14 -3.98
C TRP A 64 14.55 -12.46 -3.72
N GLU A 65 15.13 -11.79 -4.73
CA GLU A 65 16.43 -11.12 -4.62
C GLU A 65 16.42 -10.03 -3.55
N GLU A 66 15.37 -9.18 -3.54
CA GLU A 66 15.21 -8.11 -2.57
C GLU A 66 14.98 -8.65 -1.15
N TYR A 67 14.14 -9.68 -1.03
CA TYR A 67 13.86 -10.29 0.27
C TYR A 67 15.05 -11.12 0.79
N ALA A 68 15.82 -11.76 -0.06
CA ALA A 68 17.04 -12.48 0.34
C ALA A 68 18.13 -11.54 0.83
N ALA A 69 18.23 -10.34 0.25
CA ALA A 69 19.16 -9.28 0.71
C ALA A 69 18.76 -8.70 2.07
N ALA A 70 17.45 -8.71 2.40
CA ALA A 70 16.93 -8.18 3.67
C ALA A 70 15.87 -9.12 4.28
N PRO A 71 16.24 -10.30 4.86
CA PRO A 71 15.28 -11.33 5.26
C PRO A 71 14.24 -10.89 6.30
N ARG A 72 14.58 -9.91 7.14
CA ARG A 72 13.65 -9.34 8.12
C ARG A 72 12.46 -8.63 7.48
N SER A 73 12.59 -8.17 6.23
CA SER A 73 11.50 -7.52 5.49
C SER A 73 10.40 -8.50 5.06
N MET A 74 10.65 -9.82 5.05
CA MET A 74 9.63 -10.83 4.77
C MET A 74 8.45 -10.80 5.74
N ILE A 75 8.70 -10.40 7.01
CA ILE A 75 7.67 -10.27 8.04
C ILE A 75 6.97 -8.91 8.06
N ALA A 76 7.39 -7.98 7.23
CA ALA A 76 6.76 -6.66 7.11
C ALA A 76 5.42 -6.75 6.34
N ILE A 77 4.39 -7.33 6.95
CA ILE A 77 3.06 -7.54 6.34
C ILE A 77 2.41 -6.20 5.93
N GLY A 78 2.78 -5.11 6.61
CA GLY A 78 2.26 -3.76 6.34
C GLY A 78 2.77 -3.11 5.06
N ASP A 79 3.74 -3.71 4.35
CA ASP A 79 4.33 -3.17 3.12
C ASP A 79 3.42 -3.26 1.87
N GLY A 80 2.25 -3.92 2.00
CA GLY A 80 1.29 -4.09 0.91
C GLY A 80 1.72 -5.10 -0.17
N GLY A 81 2.82 -5.83 0.02
CA GLY A 81 3.35 -6.80 -0.92
C GLY A 81 2.53 -8.11 -0.95
N PHE A 82 1.49 -8.17 -1.78
CA PHE A 82 0.63 -9.34 -1.97
C PHE A 82 0.26 -9.53 -3.44
N THR A 83 0.44 -10.74 -3.95
CA THR A 83 0.00 -11.12 -5.30
C THR A 83 -1.47 -11.59 -5.21
N TRP A 84 -2.41 -10.64 -5.21
CA TRP A 84 -3.83 -10.85 -4.93
C TRP A 84 -4.50 -11.92 -5.79
N TRP A 85 -4.15 -12.04 -7.08
CA TRP A 85 -4.75 -13.02 -7.99
C TRP A 85 -4.34 -14.47 -7.64
N VAL A 86 -3.10 -14.71 -7.18
CA VAL A 86 -2.66 -16.01 -6.67
C VAL A 86 -3.45 -16.36 -5.41
N GLY A 87 -3.60 -15.39 -4.51
CA GLY A 87 -4.39 -15.57 -3.30
C GLY A 87 -5.85 -15.93 -3.60
N ALA A 88 -6.47 -15.26 -4.57
CA ALA A 88 -7.84 -15.54 -4.99
C ALA A 88 -7.97 -16.96 -5.56
N LEU A 89 -7.03 -17.39 -6.42
CA LEU A 89 -7.03 -18.73 -6.98
C LEU A 89 -6.90 -19.81 -5.91
N VAL A 90 -5.96 -19.63 -4.96
CA VAL A 90 -5.74 -20.60 -3.88
C VAL A 90 -6.95 -20.65 -2.94
N ALA A 91 -7.54 -19.50 -2.58
CA ALA A 91 -8.74 -19.45 -1.77
C ALA A 91 -9.92 -20.23 -2.42
N LEU A 92 -10.16 -20.00 -3.72
CA LEU A 92 -11.20 -20.71 -4.46
C LEU A 92 -10.91 -22.21 -4.58
N ALA A 93 -9.66 -22.58 -4.88
CA ALA A 93 -9.25 -23.99 -4.94
C ALA A 93 -9.43 -24.69 -3.60
N PHE A 94 -9.06 -24.02 -2.49
CA PHE A 94 -9.24 -24.53 -1.13
C PHE A 94 -10.73 -24.74 -0.82
N VAL A 95 -11.58 -23.77 -1.09
CA VAL A 95 -13.03 -23.86 -0.88
C VAL A 95 -13.61 -24.99 -1.74
N TRP A 96 -13.21 -25.08 -3.00
CA TRP A 96 -13.63 -26.18 -3.89
C TRP A 96 -13.24 -27.54 -3.35
N TRP A 97 -11.99 -27.71 -2.95
CA TRP A 97 -11.45 -28.97 -2.40
C TRP A 97 -12.17 -29.35 -1.10
N ARG A 98 -12.35 -28.43 -0.15
CA ARG A 98 -13.00 -28.70 1.15
C ARG A 98 -14.49 -29.00 1.01
N THR A 99 -15.15 -28.43 0.00
CA THR A 99 -16.58 -28.67 -0.24
C THR A 99 -16.85 -29.92 -1.09
N ARG A 100 -15.83 -30.63 -1.57
CA ARG A 100 -16.03 -31.88 -2.33
C ARG A 100 -16.84 -32.91 -1.56
N ALA A 101 -16.49 -33.12 -0.29
CA ALA A 101 -17.17 -34.07 0.60
C ALA A 101 -18.46 -33.53 1.21
N ARG A 102 -18.69 -32.22 1.17
CA ARG A 102 -19.85 -31.53 1.80
C ARG A 102 -20.50 -30.58 0.80
N ARG A 103 -21.07 -31.12 -0.25
CA ARG A 103 -21.64 -30.33 -1.37
C ARG A 103 -22.73 -29.34 -0.93
N ALA A 104 -23.49 -29.66 0.13
CA ALA A 104 -24.51 -28.79 0.71
C ALA A 104 -23.94 -27.43 1.20
N LEU A 105 -22.64 -27.33 1.53
CA LEU A 105 -22.03 -26.08 1.95
C LEU A 105 -21.62 -25.16 0.79
N ARG A 106 -21.46 -25.69 -0.43
CA ARG A 106 -21.00 -24.91 -1.60
C ARG A 106 -21.81 -23.65 -1.86
N PRO A 107 -23.15 -23.75 -2.01
CA PRO A 107 -23.94 -22.57 -2.35
C PRO A 107 -23.85 -21.51 -1.27
N ALA A 108 -23.80 -21.90 0.01
CA ALA A 108 -23.67 -20.97 1.12
C ALA A 108 -22.33 -20.23 1.12
N VAL A 109 -21.21 -20.95 0.95
CA VAL A 109 -19.87 -20.36 0.94
C VAL A 109 -19.66 -19.48 -0.29
N LEU A 110 -20.08 -19.95 -1.48
CA LEU A 110 -19.98 -19.17 -2.71
C LEU A 110 -20.86 -17.91 -2.68
N ALA A 111 -22.08 -17.98 -2.13
CA ALA A 111 -22.93 -16.81 -1.92
C ALA A 111 -22.26 -15.79 -0.96
N GLY A 112 -21.63 -16.27 0.12
CA GLY A 112 -20.88 -15.42 1.03
C GLY A 112 -19.72 -14.71 0.34
N ILE A 113 -18.88 -15.45 -0.39
CA ILE A 113 -17.74 -14.88 -1.12
C ILE A 113 -18.23 -13.87 -2.17
N ALA A 114 -19.23 -14.24 -2.98
CA ALA A 114 -19.80 -13.38 -4.01
C ALA A 114 -20.39 -12.09 -3.40
N GLY A 115 -21.14 -12.20 -2.30
CA GLY A 115 -21.70 -11.05 -1.59
C GLY A 115 -20.61 -10.13 -1.01
N GLY A 116 -19.57 -10.69 -0.43
CA GLY A 116 -18.42 -9.91 0.07
C GLY A 116 -17.68 -9.19 -1.06
N VAL A 117 -17.39 -9.86 -2.17
CA VAL A 117 -16.75 -9.26 -3.35
C VAL A 117 -17.63 -8.15 -3.94
N LEU A 118 -18.94 -8.37 -4.10
CA LEU A 118 -19.87 -7.36 -4.59
C LEU A 118 -19.94 -6.14 -3.66
N ALA A 119 -19.98 -6.36 -2.36
CA ALA A 119 -19.96 -5.27 -1.38
C ALA A 119 -18.67 -4.45 -1.47
N TRP A 120 -17.51 -5.11 -1.62
CA TRP A 120 -16.22 -4.45 -1.78
C TRP A 120 -16.12 -3.67 -3.09
N LEU A 121 -16.58 -4.24 -4.21
CA LEU A 121 -16.63 -3.56 -5.51
C LEU A 121 -17.59 -2.36 -5.50
N ALA A 122 -18.76 -2.50 -4.88
CA ALA A 122 -19.73 -1.41 -4.75
C ALA A 122 -19.14 -0.25 -3.90
N ALA A 123 -18.50 -0.58 -2.77
CA ALA A 123 -17.84 0.42 -1.92
C ALA A 123 -16.67 1.09 -2.66
N GLY A 124 -15.83 0.32 -3.35
CA GLY A 124 -14.70 0.84 -4.14
C GLY A 124 -15.14 1.68 -5.33
N GLY A 125 -16.16 1.23 -6.07
CA GLY A 125 -16.74 1.97 -7.20
C GLY A 125 -17.39 3.29 -6.76
N MET A 126 -18.14 3.27 -5.66
CA MET A 126 -18.74 4.48 -5.09
C MET A 126 -17.66 5.46 -4.61
N PHE A 127 -16.60 4.96 -3.96
CA PHE A 127 -15.47 5.78 -3.54
C PHE A 127 -14.73 6.39 -4.73
N ALA A 128 -14.51 5.64 -5.82
CA ALA A 128 -13.91 6.13 -7.05
C ALA A 128 -14.76 7.22 -7.73
N MET A 129 -16.08 7.06 -7.73
CA MET A 129 -17.01 8.08 -8.26
C MET A 129 -17.00 9.38 -7.46
N LEU A 130 -16.83 9.29 -6.13
CA LEU A 130 -16.79 10.46 -5.26
C LEU A 130 -15.43 11.19 -5.29
N HIS A 131 -14.36 10.49 -5.70
CA HIS A 131 -12.98 10.99 -5.67
C HIS A 131 -12.31 10.77 -7.03
N HIS A 132 -12.70 11.60 -8.02
CA HIS A 132 -12.19 11.48 -9.41
C HIS A 132 -10.69 11.83 -9.55
N SER A 133 -10.11 12.56 -8.59
CA SER A 133 -8.68 12.91 -8.59
C SER A 133 -8.21 13.05 -7.15
N GLY A 134 -7.07 12.46 -6.83
CA GLY A 134 -6.37 12.76 -5.58
C GLY A 134 -5.94 14.23 -5.53
N PRO A 135 -5.61 14.77 -4.36
CA PRO A 135 -5.12 16.15 -4.26
C PRO A 135 -3.83 16.28 -5.11
N PRO A 136 -3.63 17.44 -5.76
CA PRO A 136 -2.40 17.69 -6.50
C PRO A 136 -1.20 17.79 -5.55
N LEU A 137 -0.01 17.69 -6.11
CA LEU A 137 1.25 17.98 -5.40
C LEU A 137 1.17 19.38 -4.80
N PRO A 138 1.33 19.53 -3.47
CA PRO A 138 1.07 20.78 -2.77
C PRO A 138 2.05 21.89 -3.21
N GLU A 139 1.54 23.11 -3.29
CA GLU A 139 2.36 24.30 -3.62
C GLU A 139 3.02 24.85 -2.36
N LEU A 140 3.96 24.07 -1.83
CA LEU A 140 4.71 24.42 -0.62
C LEU A 140 6.15 24.73 -0.96
N ARG A 141 6.67 25.78 -0.34
CA ARG A 141 8.07 26.12 -0.36
C ARG A 141 8.72 25.54 0.89
N LEU A 142 9.62 24.60 0.67
CA LEU A 142 10.42 23.91 1.70
C LEU A 142 11.88 24.27 1.54
N GLU A 143 12.73 23.80 2.45
CA GLU A 143 14.16 24.05 2.41
C GLU A 143 14.95 22.76 2.29
N THR A 144 16.04 22.79 1.53
CA THR A 144 17.03 21.70 1.51
C THR A 144 17.83 21.70 2.81
N LEU A 145 18.63 20.65 3.01
CA LEU A 145 19.61 20.61 4.12
C LEU A 145 20.57 21.80 4.09
N ASP A 146 20.84 22.41 2.94
CA ASP A 146 21.71 23.57 2.79
C ASP A 146 20.96 24.93 2.79
N ALA A 147 19.76 24.94 3.39
CA ALA A 147 18.89 26.11 3.51
C ALA A 147 18.53 26.77 2.16
N ARG A 148 18.58 26.01 1.06
CA ARG A 148 18.09 26.51 -0.24
C ARG A 148 16.59 26.27 -0.34
N PRO A 149 15.81 27.31 -0.70
CA PRO A 149 14.39 27.16 -0.87
C PRO A 149 14.07 26.34 -2.13
N VAL A 150 13.14 25.39 -2.01
CA VAL A 150 12.65 24.53 -3.10
C VAL A 150 11.12 24.55 -3.08
N ASP A 151 10.52 24.79 -4.21
CA ASP A 151 9.08 24.64 -4.40
C ASP A 151 8.76 23.21 -4.79
N LEU A 152 7.85 22.55 -4.08
CA LEU A 152 7.43 21.18 -4.43
C LEU A 152 6.82 21.11 -5.85
N GLY A 153 6.19 22.19 -6.31
CA GLY A 153 5.68 22.30 -7.67
C GLY A 153 6.74 22.15 -8.76
N SER A 154 8.01 22.45 -8.45
CA SER A 154 9.12 22.32 -9.40
C SER A 154 9.44 20.87 -9.82
N TYR A 155 8.93 19.89 -9.07
CA TYR A 155 9.08 18.48 -9.41
C TYR A 155 8.06 17.97 -10.45
N ARG A 156 7.05 18.78 -10.84
CA ARG A 156 6.12 18.44 -11.94
C ARG A 156 6.87 18.23 -13.25
N GLY A 157 6.28 17.45 -14.15
CA GLY A 157 6.90 17.06 -15.43
C GLY A 157 7.56 15.68 -15.40
N ARG A 158 7.79 15.13 -14.24
CA ARG A 158 8.25 13.74 -14.02
C ARG A 158 7.45 13.07 -12.90
N PRO A 159 7.38 11.73 -12.86
CA PRO A 159 6.75 11.04 -11.72
C PRO A 159 7.46 11.37 -10.42
N VAL A 160 6.70 11.57 -9.33
CA VAL A 160 7.25 11.93 -8.02
C VAL A 160 6.87 10.87 -6.98
N VAL A 161 7.85 10.38 -6.25
CA VAL A 161 7.69 9.62 -5.01
C VAL A 161 8.07 10.54 -3.86
N LEU A 162 7.06 11.04 -3.14
CA LEU A 162 7.23 11.92 -2.00
C LEU A 162 7.04 11.11 -0.72
N ASN A 163 8.09 11.01 0.09
CA ASN A 163 8.06 10.29 1.36
C ASN A 163 8.11 11.28 2.53
N LEU A 164 7.15 11.15 3.43
CA LEU A 164 7.07 11.91 4.68
C LEU A 164 7.67 11.07 5.81
N TRP A 165 8.72 11.56 6.44
CA TRP A 165 9.50 10.80 7.40
C TRP A 165 10.03 11.64 8.56
N ALA A 166 10.53 10.98 9.63
CA ALA A 166 11.24 11.63 10.72
C ALA A 166 12.32 10.71 11.30
N THR A 167 13.35 11.29 11.93
CA THR A 167 14.48 10.53 12.51
C THR A 167 14.08 9.69 13.73
N TRP A 168 13.08 10.14 14.47
CA TRP A 168 12.53 9.45 15.65
C TRP A 168 11.53 8.31 15.30
N CYS A 169 11.16 8.16 14.03
CA CYS A 169 10.18 7.19 13.57
C CYS A 169 10.89 5.86 13.18
N PRO A 170 10.78 4.77 13.96
CA PRO A 170 11.52 3.54 13.68
C PRO A 170 11.23 2.90 12.31
N PRO A 171 9.96 2.80 11.82
CA PRO A 171 9.71 2.28 10.49
C PRO A 171 10.26 3.19 9.38
N CYS A 172 10.26 4.54 9.56
CA CYS A 172 10.86 5.46 8.60
C CYS A 172 12.35 5.16 8.40
N ARG A 173 13.07 4.95 9.51
CA ARG A 173 14.51 4.64 9.47
C ARG A 173 14.81 3.36 8.71
N ARG A 174 13.97 2.33 8.85
CA ARG A 174 14.18 1.03 8.19
C ARG A 174 13.96 1.08 6.68
N GLU A 175 13.07 1.95 6.20
CA GLU A 175 12.77 2.06 4.76
C GLU A 175 13.76 2.96 3.98
N MET A 176 14.50 3.87 4.65
CA MET A 176 15.40 4.83 3.98
C MET A 176 16.40 4.17 3.02
N PRO A 177 17.07 3.04 3.35
CA PRO A 177 17.96 2.37 2.40
C PRO A 177 17.25 1.87 1.14
N ALA A 178 15.96 1.51 1.22
CA ALA A 178 15.19 1.10 0.05
C ALA A 178 14.91 2.28 -0.88
N PHE A 179 14.67 3.48 -0.33
CA PHE A 179 14.51 4.70 -1.13
C PHE A 179 15.82 5.12 -1.81
N GLU A 180 16.96 5.01 -1.13
CA GLU A 180 18.26 5.28 -1.72
C GLU A 180 18.55 4.36 -2.92
N GLN A 181 18.31 3.05 -2.76
CA GLN A 181 18.44 2.07 -3.84
C GLN A 181 17.47 2.36 -4.99
N ALA A 182 16.22 2.69 -4.68
CA ALA A 182 15.21 3.01 -5.68
C ALA A 182 15.56 4.29 -6.45
N GLN A 183 16.08 5.32 -5.77
CA GLN A 183 16.54 6.55 -6.41
C GLN A 183 17.63 6.27 -7.47
N ALA A 184 18.59 5.39 -7.16
CA ALA A 184 19.62 4.98 -8.10
C ALA A 184 19.05 4.14 -9.26
N ALA A 185 18.07 3.27 -8.99
CA ALA A 185 17.47 2.36 -9.97
C ALA A 185 16.50 3.07 -10.93
N PHE A 186 15.86 4.17 -10.50
CA PHE A 186 14.82 4.88 -11.26
C PHE A 186 15.15 6.37 -11.46
N PRO A 187 16.19 6.74 -12.24
CA PRO A 187 16.67 8.12 -12.39
C PRO A 187 15.63 9.07 -13.01
N LYS A 188 14.61 8.54 -13.71
CA LYS A 188 13.50 9.33 -14.28
C LYS A 188 12.41 9.68 -13.27
N VAL A 189 12.44 9.11 -12.06
CA VAL A 189 11.52 9.39 -10.97
C VAL A 189 12.15 10.36 -9.99
N ALA A 190 11.41 11.37 -9.55
CA ALA A 190 11.85 12.23 -8.46
C ALA A 190 11.55 11.56 -7.11
N PHE A 191 12.57 11.30 -6.32
CA PHE A 191 12.42 10.85 -4.93
C PHE A 191 12.63 12.03 -4.00
N VAL A 192 11.55 12.51 -3.39
CA VAL A 192 11.56 13.69 -2.51
C VAL A 192 11.28 13.25 -1.08
N MET A 193 12.30 13.35 -0.23
CA MET A 193 12.27 12.90 1.16
C MET A 193 12.00 14.10 2.06
N VAL A 194 10.75 14.27 2.52
CA VAL A 194 10.34 15.44 3.32
C VAL A 194 10.35 15.10 4.81
N ASN A 195 11.36 15.62 5.51
CA ASN A 195 11.49 15.45 6.95
C ASN A 195 10.47 16.33 7.69
N GLN A 196 9.76 15.73 8.64
CA GLN A 196 8.63 16.34 9.33
C GLN A 196 8.97 16.75 10.75
N GLY A 197 8.82 18.05 11.05
CA GLY A 197 8.86 18.58 12.41
C GLY A 197 10.24 18.62 13.07
N GLU A 198 11.32 18.48 12.30
CA GLU A 198 12.68 18.42 12.84
C GLU A 198 13.57 19.53 12.27
N SER A 199 14.67 19.78 12.96
CA SER A 199 15.70 20.74 12.52
C SER A 199 16.63 20.12 11.47
N VAL A 200 17.31 20.99 10.71
CA VAL A 200 18.35 20.57 9.75
C VAL A 200 19.46 19.75 10.42
N GLN A 201 19.84 20.08 11.65
CA GLN A 201 20.89 19.39 12.39
C GLN A 201 20.49 17.94 12.71
N GLN A 202 19.25 17.70 13.12
CA GLN A 202 18.72 16.36 13.41
C GLN A 202 18.69 15.51 12.14
N ALA A 203 18.10 16.02 11.05
CA ALA A 203 18.02 15.30 9.78
C ALA A 203 19.42 14.98 9.22
N ARG A 204 20.34 15.98 9.20
CA ARG A 204 21.70 15.80 8.70
C ARG A 204 22.51 14.81 9.54
N ALA A 205 22.45 14.90 10.87
CA ALA A 205 23.13 13.98 11.77
C ALA A 205 22.64 12.53 11.59
N PHE A 206 21.34 12.36 11.37
CA PHE A 206 20.77 11.04 11.09
C PHE A 206 21.31 10.47 9.76
N LEU A 207 21.22 11.21 8.65
CA LEU A 207 21.67 10.75 7.34
C LEU A 207 23.16 10.40 7.35
N ALA A 208 23.98 11.23 8.00
CA ALA A 208 25.42 10.97 8.13
C ALA A 208 25.71 9.72 8.95
N ARG A 209 24.99 9.51 10.06
CA ARG A 209 25.17 8.33 10.91
C ARG A 209 24.77 7.03 10.21
N GLU A 210 23.70 7.05 9.43
CA GLU A 210 23.22 5.88 8.68
C GLU A 210 23.93 5.71 7.33
N GLY A 211 24.83 6.64 6.94
CA GLY A 211 25.58 6.59 5.68
C GLY A 211 24.72 6.77 4.44
N LEU A 212 23.57 7.48 4.56
CA LEU A 212 22.60 7.67 3.48
C LEU A 212 22.93 8.89 2.62
N THR A 213 22.87 8.73 1.29
CA THR A 213 23.21 9.73 0.27
C THR A 213 22.01 10.09 -0.61
N LEU A 214 20.86 10.34 0.02
CA LEU A 214 19.63 10.77 -0.67
C LEU A 214 19.75 12.20 -1.21
N SER A 215 19.35 12.44 -2.47
CA SER A 215 19.60 13.72 -3.16
C SER A 215 18.62 14.82 -2.81
N ASP A 216 17.34 14.52 -2.75
CA ASP A 216 16.27 15.51 -2.53
C ASP A 216 15.68 15.36 -1.12
N VAL A 217 16.45 15.73 -0.11
CA VAL A 217 15.99 15.79 1.28
C VAL A 217 15.55 17.21 1.59
N LEU A 218 14.27 17.38 1.89
CA LEU A 218 13.65 18.65 2.23
C LEU A 218 13.19 18.66 3.68
N LEU A 219 13.17 19.84 4.27
CA LEU A 219 12.75 20.07 5.65
C LEU A 219 11.39 20.76 5.69
N ASP A 220 10.51 20.23 6.51
CA ASP A 220 9.19 20.77 6.82
C ASP A 220 9.01 20.87 8.35
N PRO A 221 9.63 21.86 9.01
CA PRO A 221 9.60 21.98 10.47
C PRO A 221 8.19 22.12 11.05
N SER A 222 7.25 22.65 10.26
CA SER A 222 5.86 22.87 10.66
C SER A 222 4.93 21.73 10.26
N SER A 223 5.44 20.69 9.61
CA SER A 223 4.68 19.54 9.09
C SER A 223 3.47 19.96 8.23
N ARG A 224 3.62 21.01 7.45
CA ARG A 224 2.58 21.54 6.55
C ARG A 224 2.23 20.55 5.46
N THR A 225 3.23 19.83 4.95
CA THR A 225 3.02 18.80 3.92
C THR A 225 2.06 17.71 4.41
N MET A 226 2.24 17.23 5.66
CA MET A 226 1.30 16.29 6.27
C MET A 226 -0.12 16.87 6.37
N GLN A 227 -0.24 18.12 6.78
CA GLN A 227 -1.54 18.79 6.96
C GLN A 227 -2.26 18.96 5.63
N GLU A 228 -1.58 19.48 4.60
CA GLU A 228 -2.16 19.71 3.26
C GLU A 228 -2.53 18.40 2.57
N MET A 229 -1.72 17.36 2.73
CA MET A 229 -2.02 16.03 2.19
C MET A 229 -3.01 15.23 3.03
N GLY A 230 -3.43 15.75 4.19
CA GLY A 230 -4.37 15.08 5.10
C GLY A 230 -3.83 13.76 5.64
N THR A 231 -2.51 13.63 5.78
CA THR A 231 -1.86 12.43 6.33
C THR A 231 -1.74 12.54 7.84
N ARG A 232 -1.84 11.41 8.56
CA ARG A 232 -1.86 11.39 10.03
C ARG A 232 -0.82 10.45 10.64
N GLY A 233 0.04 9.85 9.82
CA GLY A 233 1.02 8.88 10.29
C GLY A 233 2.31 8.94 9.49
N LEU A 234 3.39 8.49 10.10
CA LEU A 234 4.71 8.32 9.47
C LEU A 234 5.12 6.84 9.54
N PRO A 235 5.80 6.35 8.51
CA PRO A 235 6.05 7.03 7.24
C PRO A 235 4.77 7.08 6.39
N THR A 236 4.70 8.04 5.47
CA THR A 236 3.69 8.06 4.42
C THR A 236 4.37 8.35 3.09
N THR A 237 4.14 7.48 2.11
CA THR A 237 4.65 7.64 0.73
C THR A 237 3.51 7.98 -0.21
N LEU A 238 3.68 9.06 -0.95
CA LEU A 238 2.73 9.61 -1.91
C LEU A 238 3.32 9.51 -3.31
N PHE A 239 2.55 8.98 -4.25
CA PHE A 239 2.96 8.79 -5.64
C PHE A 239 2.17 9.77 -6.51
N PHE A 240 2.89 10.65 -7.21
CA PHE A 240 2.30 11.63 -8.12
C PHE A 240 2.74 11.34 -9.55
N ASP A 241 1.80 11.49 -10.49
CA ASP A 241 2.11 11.39 -11.92
C ASP A 241 2.88 12.61 -12.44
N THR A 242 3.17 12.63 -13.74
CA THR A 242 3.88 13.73 -14.41
C THR A 242 3.12 15.06 -14.37
N GLN A 243 1.81 15.03 -14.19
CA GLN A 243 0.95 16.20 -14.03
C GLN A 243 0.90 16.70 -12.57
N GLY A 244 1.53 15.97 -11.65
CA GLY A 244 1.50 16.27 -10.23
C GLY A 244 0.18 15.85 -9.56
N GLN A 245 -0.60 14.93 -10.15
CA GLN A 245 -1.80 14.38 -9.52
C GLN A 245 -1.45 13.16 -8.67
N LEU A 246 -2.01 13.07 -7.47
CA LEU A 246 -1.83 11.92 -6.59
C LEU A 246 -2.50 10.67 -7.20
N VAL A 247 -1.70 9.68 -7.56
CA VAL A 247 -2.17 8.40 -8.13
C VAL A 247 -2.20 7.26 -7.12
N ALA A 248 -1.38 7.32 -6.07
CA ALA A 248 -1.39 6.35 -4.99
C ALA A 248 -0.80 6.93 -3.70
N SER A 249 -1.14 6.31 -2.59
CA SER A 249 -0.56 6.61 -1.28
C SER A 249 -0.40 5.35 -0.47
N HIS A 250 0.67 5.27 0.31
CA HIS A 250 0.93 4.20 1.25
C HIS A 250 1.26 4.79 2.62
N VAL A 251 0.62 4.27 3.67
CA VAL A 251 0.92 4.62 5.06
C VAL A 251 1.56 3.41 5.72
N GLY A 252 2.75 3.60 6.23
CA GLY A 252 3.58 2.54 6.81
C GLY A 252 4.86 2.30 6.03
N GLU A 253 5.69 1.41 6.54
CA GLU A 253 6.99 1.07 5.97
C GLU A 253 6.85 0.40 4.60
N LEU A 254 7.62 0.86 3.62
CA LEU A 254 7.79 0.19 2.33
C LEU A 254 9.12 -0.58 2.31
N THR A 255 9.06 -1.84 1.89
CA THR A 255 10.25 -2.64 1.58
C THR A 255 10.78 -2.29 0.18
N SER A 256 12.03 -2.65 -0.14
CA SER A 256 12.60 -2.46 -1.48
C SER A 256 11.73 -3.11 -2.56
N ALA A 257 11.22 -4.32 -2.29
CA ALA A 257 10.31 -5.04 -3.19
C ALA A 257 9.00 -4.28 -3.42
N SER A 258 8.31 -3.89 -2.34
CA SER A 258 7.01 -3.21 -2.44
C SER A 258 7.11 -1.81 -3.03
N LEU A 259 8.21 -1.07 -2.77
CA LEU A 259 8.47 0.22 -3.38
C LEU A 259 8.68 0.10 -4.90
N LYS A 260 9.53 -0.85 -5.35
CA LYS A 260 9.77 -1.12 -6.77
C LYS A 260 8.50 -1.57 -7.49
N ASP A 261 7.71 -2.44 -6.87
CA ASP A 261 6.42 -2.89 -7.39
C ASP A 261 5.41 -1.74 -7.53
N ALA A 262 5.34 -0.85 -6.53
CA ALA A 262 4.48 0.34 -6.59
C ALA A 262 4.90 1.29 -7.72
N ILE A 263 6.20 1.55 -7.88
CA ILE A 263 6.74 2.35 -8.99
C ILE A 263 6.38 1.73 -10.34
N GLY A 264 6.58 0.43 -10.49
CA GLY A 264 6.24 -0.30 -11.72
C GLY A 264 4.75 -0.22 -12.07
N ARG A 265 3.88 -0.41 -11.08
CA ARG A 265 2.42 -0.33 -11.25
C ARG A 265 1.91 1.06 -11.62
N HIS A 266 2.42 2.09 -10.95
CA HIS A 266 1.87 3.44 -11.11
C HIS A 266 2.58 4.26 -12.19
N PHE A 267 3.87 4.01 -12.44
CA PHE A 267 4.68 4.79 -13.37
C PHE A 267 5.18 4.01 -14.59
N GLY A 268 4.96 2.69 -14.68
CA GLY A 268 5.52 1.84 -15.73
C GLY A 268 5.31 2.38 -17.15
N ARG A 269 4.12 2.89 -17.45
CA ARG A 269 3.81 3.53 -18.75
C ARG A 269 4.61 4.82 -18.99
N SER A 270 4.73 5.66 -17.98
CA SER A 270 5.47 6.94 -18.08
C SER A 270 6.97 6.73 -18.20
N LEU A 271 7.51 5.64 -17.61
CA LEU A 271 8.93 5.30 -17.70
C LEU A 271 9.31 4.76 -19.08
N GLN A 272 8.39 4.05 -19.77
CA GLN A 272 8.59 3.51 -21.11
C GLN A 272 8.50 4.58 -22.21
N SER A 273 7.54 5.50 -22.14
CA SER A 273 7.33 6.54 -23.13
C SER A 273 8.47 7.58 -23.25
N GLY A 274 9.34 7.67 -22.25
CA GLY A 274 10.52 8.56 -22.26
C GLY A 274 11.76 7.97 -22.95
N THR A 275 11.68 6.78 -23.54
CA THR A 275 12.81 6.12 -24.23
C THR A 275 12.78 6.35 -25.75
N GLU A 276 11.67 6.92 -26.26
CA GLU A 276 11.46 7.13 -27.71
C GLU A 276 11.66 8.60 -28.18
N ARG A 277 12.32 9.45 -27.38
CA ARG A 277 12.66 10.82 -27.82
C ARG A 277 14.17 11.07 -27.81
#